data_452233d53682edce3d84e04f069bd5c6
#
_entry.id   452233d53682edce3d84e04f069bd5c6
#
_cell.length_a   1.000
_cell.length_b   1.000
_cell.length_c   1.000
_cell.angle_alpha   90.00
_cell.angle_beta   90.00
_cell.angle_gamma   90.00
#
_symmetry.space_group_name_H-M   'P 1'
#
loop_
_entity.id
_entity.type
_entity.pdbx_description
1 polymer ?
#
loop_
_entity_poly.entity_id
_entity_poly.type
_entity_poly.pdbx_seq_one_letter_code
_entity_poly.pdbx_strand_id
1 'polypeptide(L)'
;MQLVSCGNIFWVFLRALTVLNEPVSLVTRLVALERIAGYRVDQQAREDLGLIPQFGGTVGAVRTTLIRALGGWDQTMLTEDTDLTFRCILAGHKVRYVNDAESYEEAVEGFRSYWHQRSRWAKGHMQCAFKYSLRLVRCKGLSFREKLDGLLLLNVYFVPLIVALAWIIGVALYFTNPQFWLQSFWSLIPLSFYSAAGNFAPFFEVGIGAYLDGRKRIYWLIPLLFITFFINIAICAKVFLELCISRIIGKRQFVWKKTLHNGYGNHYINYSPKQLPRET
;
A
#
# COMPACT_ATOMS: atom_id res chain seq x y z
N MET A 1 -0.74 22.78 14.76
CA MET A 1 -1.26 21.44 15.10
C MET A 1 -2.57 21.65 15.89
N GLN A 2 -3.69 21.73 15.17
CA GLN A 2 -5.00 21.82 15.83
C GLN A 2 -5.42 20.40 16.22
N LEU A 3 -5.40 20.12 17.51
CA LEU A 3 -6.02 18.93 18.08
C LEU A 3 -7.52 19.22 18.18
N VAL A 4 -8.29 18.64 17.26
CA VAL A 4 -9.76 18.67 17.37
C VAL A 4 -10.16 17.73 18.48
N SER A 5 -10.55 18.32 19.62
CA SER A 5 -11.15 17.62 20.75
C SER A 5 -12.62 17.34 20.40
N CYS A 6 -12.94 16.13 20.03
CA CYS A 6 -14.30 15.62 20.02
C CYS A 6 -14.35 14.32 20.80
N GLY A 7 -15.08 14.34 21.93
CA GLY A 7 -15.54 13.21 22.76
C GLY A 7 -14.70 11.92 22.73
N ASN A 8 -14.89 10.98 23.57
CA ASN A 8 -14.13 9.75 23.84
C ASN A 8 -13.68 8.86 22.64
N ILE A 9 -13.50 9.42 21.44
CA ILE A 9 -13.04 8.76 20.24
C ILE A 9 -11.53 8.94 20.15
N PHE A 10 -10.78 7.85 20.28
CA PHE A 10 -9.32 7.83 20.13
C PHE A 10 -8.98 7.79 18.63
N TRP A 11 -8.32 8.85 18.15
CA TRP A 11 -7.97 9.00 16.73
C TRP A 11 -6.51 8.69 16.49
N VAL A 12 -6.25 8.00 15.40
CA VAL A 12 -4.95 7.95 14.74
C VAL A 12 -5.03 8.91 13.56
N PHE A 13 -4.20 9.95 13.53
CA PHE A 13 -4.16 10.90 12.42
C PHE A 13 -3.03 10.54 11.47
N LEU A 14 -3.35 10.46 10.20
CA LEU A 14 -2.42 10.24 9.11
C LEU A 14 -2.35 11.49 8.24
N ARG A 15 -1.25 11.69 7.51
CA ARG A 15 -1.02 12.84 6.64
C ARG A 15 -0.59 12.43 5.25
N ALA A 16 -0.77 13.32 4.27
CA ALA A 16 -0.23 13.14 2.93
C ALA A 16 1.31 13.07 2.96
N LEU A 17 1.86 12.21 2.12
CA LEU A 17 3.29 11.93 2.06
C LEU A 17 3.85 12.33 0.70
N THR A 18 4.86 13.20 0.70
CA THR A 18 5.52 13.71 -0.50
C THR A 18 6.98 13.27 -0.54
N VAL A 19 7.43 12.80 -1.70
CA VAL A 19 8.82 12.35 -1.91
C VAL A 19 9.72 13.55 -2.20
N LEU A 20 10.78 13.73 -1.40
CA LEU A 20 11.74 14.84 -1.52
C LEU A 20 12.73 14.64 -2.67
N ASN A 21 13.26 13.44 -2.81
CA ASN A 21 14.33 13.11 -3.76
C ASN A 21 13.77 12.56 -5.10
N GLU A 22 12.56 12.96 -5.51
CA GLU A 22 11.92 12.51 -6.75
C GLU A 22 12.85 12.61 -7.98
N PRO A 23 13.58 13.71 -8.22
CA PRO A 23 14.36 13.88 -9.45
C PRO A 23 15.61 13.01 -9.55
N VAL A 24 16.02 12.35 -8.46
CA VAL A 24 17.34 11.69 -8.34
C VAL A 24 17.47 10.48 -9.27
N SER A 25 16.43 9.66 -9.39
CA SER A 25 16.48 8.45 -10.22
C SER A 25 15.10 8.10 -10.80
N LEU A 26 15.07 7.16 -11.75
CA LEU A 26 13.80 6.60 -12.25
C LEU A 26 13.03 5.90 -11.13
N VAL A 27 13.73 5.20 -10.23
CA VAL A 27 13.13 4.49 -9.10
C VAL A 27 12.44 5.48 -8.16
N THR A 28 13.09 6.60 -7.82
CA THR A 28 12.50 7.63 -6.94
C THR A 28 11.26 8.27 -7.56
N ARG A 29 11.26 8.50 -8.88
CA ARG A 29 10.08 9.02 -9.62
C ARG A 29 8.92 8.04 -9.62
N LEU A 30 9.18 6.74 -9.85
CA LEU A 30 8.13 5.72 -9.80
C LEU A 30 7.57 5.56 -8.38
N VAL A 31 8.42 5.61 -7.35
CA VAL A 31 7.99 5.61 -5.95
C VAL A 31 7.16 6.85 -5.64
N ALA A 32 7.53 8.04 -6.16
CA ALA A 32 6.76 9.26 -5.98
C ALA A 32 5.35 9.15 -6.58
N LEU A 33 5.21 8.57 -7.78
CA LEU A 33 3.90 8.30 -8.39
C LEU A 33 3.03 7.37 -7.54
N GLU A 34 3.60 6.27 -7.04
CA GLU A 34 2.89 5.33 -6.16
C GLU A 34 2.45 6.02 -4.85
N ARG A 35 3.29 6.92 -4.30
CA ARG A 35 2.96 7.68 -3.08
C ARG A 35 1.83 8.67 -3.31
N ILE A 36 1.86 9.38 -4.43
CA ILE A 36 0.80 10.33 -4.79
C ILE A 36 -0.53 9.59 -4.89
N ALA A 37 -0.61 8.47 -5.61
CA ALA A 37 -1.81 7.67 -5.70
C ALA A 37 -2.30 7.21 -4.33
N GLY A 38 -1.44 6.52 -3.59
CA GLY A 38 -1.82 5.94 -2.31
C GLY A 38 -2.24 6.97 -1.26
N TYR A 39 -1.57 8.12 -1.18
CA TYR A 39 -1.88 9.12 -0.13
C TYR A 39 -2.90 10.16 -0.58
N ARG A 40 -2.78 10.73 -1.79
CA ARG A 40 -3.71 11.78 -2.23
C ARG A 40 -5.07 11.25 -2.66
N VAL A 41 -5.13 10.03 -3.17
CA VAL A 41 -6.36 9.45 -3.72
C VAL A 41 -6.90 8.35 -2.80
N ASP A 42 -6.18 7.21 -2.65
CA ASP A 42 -6.70 6.05 -1.92
C ASP A 42 -7.00 6.36 -0.44
N GLN A 43 -6.06 6.94 0.30
CA GLN A 43 -6.28 7.23 1.72
C GLN A 43 -7.37 8.28 1.92
N GLN A 44 -7.46 9.30 1.04
CA GLN A 44 -8.53 10.30 1.09
C GLN A 44 -9.88 9.65 0.77
N ALA A 45 -9.95 8.82 -0.25
CA ALA A 45 -11.19 8.10 -0.59
C ALA A 45 -11.65 7.21 0.56
N ARG A 46 -10.73 6.52 1.26
CA ARG A 46 -11.06 5.73 2.45
C ARG A 46 -11.64 6.59 3.56
N GLU A 47 -11.07 7.76 3.81
CA GLU A 47 -11.60 8.72 4.80
C GLU A 47 -13.01 9.18 4.44
N ASP A 48 -13.21 9.62 3.20
CA ASP A 48 -14.49 10.17 2.72
C ASP A 48 -15.62 9.12 2.70
N LEU A 49 -15.27 7.88 2.38
CA LEU A 49 -16.20 6.76 2.34
C LEU A 49 -16.42 6.09 3.70
N GLY A 50 -15.76 6.55 4.76
CA GLY A 50 -15.82 5.98 6.10
C GLY A 50 -15.25 4.56 6.17
N LEU A 51 -14.29 4.24 5.31
CA LEU A 51 -13.54 2.99 5.29
C LEU A 51 -12.35 3.04 6.24
N ILE A 52 -11.34 2.17 6.02
CA ILE A 52 -10.19 2.03 6.90
C ILE A 52 -8.94 2.71 6.29
N PRO A 53 -8.60 3.96 6.66
CA PRO A 53 -7.30 4.51 6.33
C PRO A 53 -6.20 3.72 7.03
N GLN A 54 -5.12 3.40 6.32
CA GLN A 54 -4.02 2.61 6.84
C GLN A 54 -2.87 3.51 7.29
N PHE A 55 -2.38 3.31 8.51
CA PHE A 55 -1.12 3.90 8.95
C PHE A 55 0.05 3.25 8.23
N GLY A 56 0.83 4.04 7.51
CA GLY A 56 1.96 3.57 6.67
C GLY A 56 3.33 3.71 7.33
N GLY A 57 3.41 3.76 8.67
CA GLY A 57 4.67 3.81 9.42
C GLY A 57 5.37 5.17 9.46
N THR A 58 4.93 6.11 8.64
CA THR A 58 5.39 7.49 8.60
C THR A 58 4.21 8.41 8.90
N VAL A 59 4.49 9.57 9.48
CA VAL A 59 3.50 10.66 9.62
C VAL A 59 2.16 10.24 10.20
N GLY A 60 2.20 9.75 11.41
CA GLY A 60 0.99 9.46 12.18
C GLY A 60 1.12 9.96 13.61
N ALA A 61 -0.01 10.27 14.22
CA ALA A 61 -0.12 10.55 15.64
C ALA A 61 -1.14 9.61 16.27
N VAL A 62 -0.73 8.91 17.31
CA VAL A 62 -1.57 7.99 18.05
C VAL A 62 -1.58 8.43 19.51
N ARG A 63 -2.73 8.42 20.16
CA ARG A 63 -2.83 8.76 21.57
C ARG A 63 -2.01 7.77 22.40
N THR A 64 -1.12 8.27 23.25
CA THR A 64 -0.19 7.47 24.06
C THR A 64 -0.93 6.47 24.96
N THR A 65 -2.06 6.88 25.53
CA THR A 65 -2.91 5.98 26.36
C THR A 65 -3.45 4.82 25.55
N LEU A 66 -3.82 5.03 24.27
CA LEU A 66 -4.27 3.96 23.39
C LEU A 66 -3.15 3.00 23.04
N ILE A 67 -1.96 3.49 22.63
CA ILE A 67 -0.82 2.62 22.35
C ILE A 67 -0.50 1.75 23.57
N ARG A 68 -0.49 2.33 24.78
CA ARG A 68 -0.23 1.58 26.02
C ARG A 68 -1.30 0.54 26.28
N ALA A 69 -2.57 0.87 26.12
CA ALA A 69 -3.69 -0.05 26.30
C ALA A 69 -3.66 -1.23 25.32
N LEU A 70 -3.16 -1.00 24.09
CA LEU A 70 -2.98 -2.02 23.06
C LEU A 70 -1.68 -2.84 23.20
N GLY A 71 -0.86 -2.62 24.24
CA GLY A 71 0.36 -3.35 24.49
C GLY A 71 1.60 -2.85 23.74
N GLY A 72 1.57 -1.59 23.23
CA GLY A 72 2.71 -0.98 22.52
C GLY A 72 2.89 -1.49 21.08
N TRP A 73 4.10 -1.41 20.58
CA TRP A 73 4.50 -1.90 19.25
C TRP A 73 4.83 -3.38 19.31
N ASP A 74 4.33 -4.16 18.35
CA ASP A 74 4.66 -5.58 18.23
C ASP A 74 5.98 -5.75 17.46
N GLN A 75 7.06 -6.02 18.18
CA GLN A 75 8.41 -6.18 17.62
C GLN A 75 8.56 -7.41 16.72
N THR A 76 7.60 -8.32 16.73
CA THR A 76 7.60 -9.54 15.89
C THR A 76 7.02 -9.29 14.51
N MET A 77 6.41 -8.12 14.28
CA MET A 77 5.78 -7.74 13.02
C MET A 77 6.73 -6.88 12.19
N LEU A 78 6.87 -7.20 10.89
CA LEU A 78 7.70 -6.42 9.97
C LEU A 78 7.03 -5.13 9.48
N THR A 79 5.70 -5.06 9.59
CA THR A 79 4.87 -3.88 9.35
C THR A 79 4.07 -3.60 10.61
N GLU A 80 4.78 -3.04 11.59
CA GLU A 80 4.24 -2.69 12.92
C GLU A 80 3.13 -1.64 12.83
N ASP A 81 3.14 -0.84 11.79
CA ASP A 81 2.16 0.18 11.43
C ASP A 81 0.82 -0.44 11.01
N THR A 82 0.85 -1.39 10.10
CA THR A 82 -0.32 -2.16 9.68
C THR A 82 -0.89 -2.96 10.86
N ASP A 83 -0.02 -3.61 11.64
CA ASP A 83 -0.40 -4.32 12.87
C ASP A 83 -1.13 -3.39 13.85
N LEU A 84 -0.57 -2.19 14.12
CA LEU A 84 -1.19 -1.21 15.01
C LEU A 84 -2.54 -0.74 14.46
N THR A 85 -2.63 -0.46 13.16
CA THR A 85 -3.89 -0.06 12.52
C THR A 85 -5.00 -1.07 12.80
N PHE A 86 -4.76 -2.36 12.56
CA PHE A 86 -5.77 -3.40 12.76
C PHE A 86 -6.05 -3.67 14.24
N ARG A 87 -5.08 -3.52 15.14
CA ARG A 87 -5.33 -3.57 16.60
C ARG A 87 -6.24 -2.44 17.04
N CYS A 88 -6.01 -1.21 16.57
CA CYS A 88 -6.88 -0.07 16.89
C CYS A 88 -8.32 -0.32 16.42
N ILE A 89 -8.51 -0.76 15.17
CA ILE A 89 -9.82 -0.97 14.58
C ILE A 89 -10.57 -2.11 15.27
N LEU A 90 -9.91 -3.23 15.55
CA LEU A 90 -10.49 -4.36 16.27
C LEU A 90 -10.84 -4.04 17.73
N ALA A 91 -10.18 -3.04 18.32
CA ALA A 91 -10.52 -2.49 19.63
C ALA A 91 -11.65 -1.44 19.59
N GLY A 92 -12.27 -1.19 18.42
CA GLY A 92 -13.38 -0.25 18.25
C GLY A 92 -12.96 1.21 18.07
N HIS A 93 -11.66 1.46 17.79
CA HIS A 93 -11.16 2.81 17.53
C HIS A 93 -11.11 3.11 16.04
N LYS A 94 -11.23 4.39 15.67
CA LYS A 94 -11.18 4.84 14.28
C LYS A 94 -9.81 5.41 13.93
N VAL A 95 -9.36 5.15 12.72
CA VAL A 95 -8.23 5.82 12.09
C VAL A 95 -8.77 6.93 11.20
N ARG A 96 -8.15 8.09 11.21
CA ARG A 96 -8.54 9.25 10.39
C ARG A 96 -7.38 9.70 9.52
N TYR A 97 -7.69 10.13 8.32
CA TYR A 97 -6.74 10.68 7.38
C TYR A 97 -6.99 12.18 7.18
N VAL A 98 -5.91 12.96 7.10
CA VAL A 98 -5.97 14.41 6.90
C VAL A 98 -5.06 14.77 5.71
N ASN A 99 -5.65 15.04 4.57
CA ASN A 99 -4.93 15.31 3.33
C ASN A 99 -4.28 16.71 3.27
N ASP A 100 -4.84 17.68 4.01
CA ASP A 100 -4.37 19.08 4.01
C ASP A 100 -3.00 19.26 4.69
N ALA A 101 -2.56 18.27 5.44
CA ALA A 101 -1.28 18.29 6.12
C ALA A 101 -0.28 17.40 5.37
N GLU A 102 0.84 18.00 4.94
CA GLU A 102 1.88 17.29 4.21
C GLU A 102 3.04 16.88 5.11
N SER A 103 3.66 15.77 4.77
CA SER A 103 4.93 15.32 5.29
C SER A 103 5.83 14.85 4.16
N TYR A 104 7.11 14.77 4.45
CA TYR A 104 8.12 14.51 3.45
C TYR A 104 8.93 13.27 3.80
N GLU A 105 9.24 12.45 2.78
CA GLU A 105 10.12 11.29 2.92
C GLU A 105 11.15 11.24 1.81
N GLU A 106 12.24 10.51 2.04
CA GLU A 106 13.19 10.12 0.99
C GLU A 106 12.81 8.75 0.45
N ALA A 107 12.58 8.67 -0.86
CA ALA A 107 12.39 7.39 -1.54
C ALA A 107 13.73 6.67 -1.73
N VAL A 108 13.67 5.35 -1.86
CA VAL A 108 14.84 4.54 -2.23
C VAL A 108 15.29 4.85 -3.65
N GLU A 109 16.60 4.98 -3.87
CA GLU A 109 17.15 5.45 -5.14
C GLU A 109 17.44 4.33 -6.14
N GLY A 110 17.77 3.14 -5.64
CA GLY A 110 18.20 2.02 -6.47
C GLY A 110 17.24 0.84 -6.43
N PHE A 111 17.25 0.05 -7.51
CA PHE A 111 16.39 -1.13 -7.65
C PHE A 111 16.62 -2.16 -6.51
N ARG A 112 17.85 -2.38 -6.08
CA ARG A 112 18.15 -3.32 -4.99
C ARG A 112 17.50 -2.89 -3.67
N SER A 113 17.55 -1.60 -3.34
CA SER A 113 16.92 -1.05 -2.14
C SER A 113 15.40 -1.09 -2.25
N TYR A 114 14.85 -0.80 -3.44
CA TYR A 114 13.42 -0.96 -3.76
C TYR A 114 12.96 -2.41 -3.52
N TRP A 115 13.67 -3.38 -4.10
CA TRP A 115 13.36 -4.80 -3.93
C TRP A 115 13.34 -5.23 -2.46
N HIS A 116 14.35 -4.83 -1.68
CA HIS A 116 14.43 -5.16 -0.26
C HIS A 116 13.30 -4.50 0.54
N GLN A 117 13.00 -3.23 0.27
CA GLN A 117 11.93 -2.50 0.93
C GLN A 117 10.57 -3.15 0.64
N ARG A 118 10.27 -3.42 -0.64
CA ARG A 118 9.00 -4.06 -1.05
C ARG A 118 8.88 -5.49 -0.54
N SER A 119 9.95 -6.26 -0.53
CA SER A 119 9.95 -7.62 0.05
C SER A 119 9.62 -7.58 1.54
N ARG A 120 10.17 -6.62 2.28
CA ARG A 120 9.84 -6.43 3.70
C ARG A 120 8.37 -6.07 3.90
N TRP A 121 7.84 -5.15 3.11
CA TRP A 121 6.43 -4.77 3.18
C TRP A 121 5.50 -5.93 2.83
N ALA A 122 5.75 -6.61 1.72
CA ALA A 122 4.96 -7.78 1.33
C ALA A 122 4.94 -8.84 2.44
N LYS A 123 6.10 -9.13 3.05
CA LYS A 123 6.22 -10.11 4.14
C LYS A 123 5.42 -9.67 5.37
N GLY A 124 5.55 -8.42 5.79
CA GLY A 124 4.82 -7.88 6.95
C GLY A 124 3.30 -7.84 6.73
N HIS A 125 2.86 -7.40 5.54
CA HIS A 125 1.43 -7.42 5.22
C HIS A 125 0.84 -8.83 5.17
N MET A 126 1.54 -9.81 4.58
CA MET A 126 1.10 -11.20 4.60
C MET A 126 1.02 -11.75 6.03
N GLN A 127 1.95 -11.36 6.94
CA GLN A 127 1.85 -11.70 8.36
C GLN A 127 0.60 -11.09 9.00
N CYS A 128 0.32 -9.81 8.74
CA CYS A 128 -0.88 -9.14 9.23
C CYS A 128 -2.15 -9.80 8.68
N ALA A 129 -2.17 -10.18 7.40
CA ALA A 129 -3.29 -10.88 6.80
C ALA A 129 -3.59 -12.21 7.52
N PHE A 130 -2.58 -13.04 7.77
CA PHE A 130 -2.74 -14.28 8.53
C PHE A 130 -3.19 -14.04 9.96
N LYS A 131 -2.75 -12.95 10.59
CA LYS A 131 -3.08 -12.62 11.98
C LYS A 131 -4.49 -12.05 12.15
N TYR A 132 -4.95 -11.23 11.21
CA TYR A 132 -6.12 -10.38 11.39
C TYR A 132 -7.32 -10.70 10.50
N SER A 133 -7.18 -11.34 9.32
CA SER A 133 -8.31 -11.54 8.39
C SER A 133 -9.50 -12.22 9.06
N LEU A 134 -9.28 -13.33 9.77
CA LEU A 134 -10.37 -14.04 10.44
C LEU A 134 -10.97 -13.24 11.62
N ARG A 135 -10.13 -12.49 12.36
CA ARG A 135 -10.58 -11.63 13.46
C ARG A 135 -11.45 -10.49 12.94
N LEU A 136 -11.06 -9.90 11.80
CA LEU A 136 -11.80 -8.83 11.14
C LEU A 136 -13.21 -9.28 10.72
N VAL A 137 -13.30 -10.45 10.07
CA VAL A 137 -14.60 -11.03 9.67
C VAL A 137 -15.53 -11.24 10.87
N ARG A 138 -14.97 -11.74 11.98
CA ARG A 138 -15.70 -12.05 13.21
C ARG A 138 -16.01 -10.83 14.07
N CYS A 139 -15.41 -9.68 13.80
CA CYS A 139 -15.63 -8.46 14.58
C CYS A 139 -17.07 -7.95 14.40
N LYS A 140 -17.83 -7.88 15.50
CA LYS A 140 -19.24 -7.43 15.48
C LYS A 140 -19.39 -5.91 15.37
N GLY A 141 -18.34 -5.14 15.75
CA GLY A 141 -18.36 -3.67 15.78
C GLY A 141 -18.12 -3.00 14.43
N LEU A 142 -17.82 -3.76 13.36
CA LEU A 142 -17.55 -3.23 12.03
C LEU A 142 -18.71 -3.52 11.07
N SER A 143 -19.01 -2.54 10.22
CA SER A 143 -19.94 -2.69 9.12
C SER A 143 -19.42 -3.67 8.05
N PHE A 144 -20.32 -4.16 7.19
CA PHE A 144 -19.92 -5.03 6.07
C PHE A 144 -18.90 -4.35 5.14
N ARG A 145 -19.08 -3.04 4.89
CA ARG A 145 -18.16 -2.26 4.05
C ARG A 145 -16.75 -2.18 4.65
N GLU A 146 -16.64 -1.87 5.96
CA GLU A 146 -15.36 -1.83 6.66
C GLU A 146 -14.67 -3.19 6.69
N LYS A 147 -15.43 -4.29 6.86
CA LYS A 147 -14.88 -5.64 6.80
C LYS A 147 -14.36 -5.99 5.43
N LEU A 148 -15.11 -5.71 4.39
CA LEU A 148 -14.70 -5.98 3.01
C LEU A 148 -13.45 -5.17 2.65
N ASP A 149 -13.46 -3.86 2.93
CA ASP A 149 -12.31 -2.99 2.69
C ASP A 149 -11.07 -3.44 3.47
N GLY A 150 -11.22 -3.70 4.77
CA GLY A 150 -10.12 -4.19 5.60
C GLY A 150 -9.56 -5.53 5.14
N LEU A 151 -10.41 -6.44 4.63
CA LEU A 151 -9.94 -7.70 4.02
C LEU A 151 -9.16 -7.45 2.74
N LEU A 152 -9.64 -6.57 1.86
CA LEU A 152 -8.93 -6.20 0.63
C LEU A 152 -7.58 -5.56 0.97
N LEU A 153 -7.55 -4.66 1.94
CA LEU A 153 -6.34 -3.99 2.42
C LEU A 153 -5.32 -4.99 3.00
N LEU A 154 -5.75 -5.90 3.88
CA LEU A 154 -4.87 -6.92 4.46
C LEU A 154 -4.30 -7.86 3.42
N ASN A 155 -5.10 -8.20 2.40
CA ASN A 155 -4.75 -9.23 1.42
C ASN A 155 -4.21 -8.65 0.10
N VAL A 156 -3.92 -7.35 0.04
CA VAL A 156 -3.45 -6.68 -1.19
C VAL A 156 -2.20 -7.34 -1.79
N TYR A 157 -1.29 -7.86 -0.97
CA TYR A 157 -0.09 -8.55 -1.44
C TYR A 157 -0.32 -10.00 -1.89
N PHE A 158 -1.53 -10.55 -1.72
CA PHE A 158 -1.93 -11.82 -2.34
C PHE A 158 -2.52 -11.64 -3.73
N VAL A 159 -3.00 -10.43 -4.07
CA VAL A 159 -3.56 -10.14 -5.40
C VAL A 159 -2.56 -10.45 -6.53
N PRO A 160 -1.28 -10.02 -6.46
CA PRO A 160 -0.29 -10.38 -7.48
C PRO A 160 -0.10 -11.88 -7.66
N LEU A 161 -0.23 -12.68 -6.58
CA LEU A 161 -0.14 -14.15 -6.65
C LEU A 161 -1.33 -14.75 -7.37
N ILE A 162 -2.53 -14.24 -7.11
CA ILE A 162 -3.75 -14.68 -7.78
C ILE A 162 -3.67 -14.39 -9.28
N VAL A 163 -3.18 -13.20 -9.64
CA VAL A 163 -2.97 -12.82 -11.05
C VAL A 163 -1.94 -13.72 -11.71
N ALA A 164 -0.80 -13.98 -11.06
CA ALA A 164 0.23 -14.88 -11.58
C ALA A 164 -0.32 -16.30 -11.78
N LEU A 165 -1.09 -16.82 -10.83
CA LEU A 165 -1.71 -18.13 -10.93
C LEU A 165 -2.73 -18.17 -12.07
N ALA A 166 -3.56 -17.12 -12.21
CA ALA A 166 -4.52 -17.03 -13.32
C ALA A 166 -3.81 -17.02 -14.68
N TRP A 167 -2.66 -16.35 -14.81
CA TRP A 167 -1.87 -16.39 -16.05
C TRP A 167 -1.30 -17.78 -16.33
N ILE A 168 -0.75 -18.46 -15.31
CA ILE A 168 -0.22 -19.82 -15.46
C ILE A 168 -1.32 -20.77 -15.92
N ILE A 169 -2.49 -20.72 -15.28
CA ILE A 169 -3.65 -21.52 -15.66
C ILE A 169 -4.11 -21.18 -17.09
N GLY A 170 -4.19 -19.88 -17.42
CA GLY A 170 -4.55 -19.42 -18.76
C GLY A 170 -3.63 -19.96 -19.85
N VAL A 171 -2.32 -19.86 -19.62
CA VAL A 171 -1.31 -20.39 -20.56
C VAL A 171 -1.42 -21.93 -20.67
N ALA A 172 -1.57 -22.62 -19.56
CA ALA A 172 -1.76 -24.08 -19.56
C ALA A 172 -3.01 -24.51 -20.36
N LEU A 173 -4.14 -23.83 -20.14
CA LEU A 173 -5.38 -24.10 -20.89
C LEU A 173 -5.23 -23.79 -22.39
N TYR A 174 -4.52 -22.75 -22.74
CA TYR A 174 -4.26 -22.42 -24.14
C TYR A 174 -3.56 -23.55 -24.89
N PHE A 175 -2.56 -24.19 -24.28
CA PHE A 175 -1.83 -25.29 -24.90
C PHE A 175 -2.53 -26.66 -24.79
N THR A 176 -3.33 -26.88 -23.74
CA THR A 176 -3.97 -28.20 -23.52
C THR A 176 -5.36 -28.28 -24.13
N ASN A 177 -6.07 -27.18 -24.28
CA ASN A 177 -7.43 -27.14 -24.82
C ASN A 177 -7.68 -25.91 -25.71
N PRO A 178 -7.13 -25.87 -26.94
CA PRO A 178 -7.29 -24.73 -27.83
C PRO A 178 -8.73 -24.41 -28.20
N GLN A 179 -9.59 -25.45 -28.26
CA GLN A 179 -11.03 -25.28 -28.59
C GLN A 179 -11.79 -24.52 -27.51
N PHE A 180 -11.36 -24.59 -26.26
CA PHE A 180 -11.96 -23.83 -25.15
C PHE A 180 -11.98 -22.32 -25.45
N TRP A 181 -10.91 -21.77 -26.01
CA TRP A 181 -10.82 -20.35 -26.35
C TRP A 181 -11.77 -19.95 -27.49
N LEU A 182 -11.90 -20.77 -28.51
CA LEU A 182 -12.79 -20.49 -29.64
C LEU A 182 -14.26 -20.54 -29.21
N GLN A 183 -14.65 -21.56 -28.44
CA GLN A 183 -16.03 -21.72 -27.94
C GLN A 183 -16.41 -20.67 -26.90
N SER A 184 -15.44 -20.22 -26.11
CA SER A 184 -15.63 -19.24 -25.02
C SER A 184 -15.48 -17.79 -25.49
N PHE A 185 -15.18 -17.53 -26.77
CA PHE A 185 -14.85 -16.20 -27.28
C PHE A 185 -15.87 -15.13 -26.86
N TRP A 186 -17.16 -15.37 -27.05
CA TRP A 186 -18.21 -14.43 -26.69
C TRP A 186 -18.36 -14.21 -25.19
N SER A 187 -18.07 -15.22 -24.37
CA SER A 187 -18.10 -15.13 -22.93
C SER A 187 -16.85 -14.39 -22.40
N LEU A 188 -15.73 -14.47 -23.12
CA LEU A 188 -14.47 -13.83 -22.74
C LEU A 188 -14.46 -12.33 -22.99
N ILE A 189 -15.28 -11.80 -23.93
CA ILE A 189 -15.32 -10.35 -24.20
C ILE A 189 -15.71 -9.53 -22.96
N PRO A 190 -16.85 -9.78 -22.29
CA PRO A 190 -17.22 -9.04 -21.08
C PRO A 190 -16.22 -9.22 -19.95
N LEU A 191 -15.68 -10.44 -19.79
CA LEU A 191 -14.66 -10.74 -18.78
C LEU A 191 -13.35 -9.99 -19.05
N SER A 192 -12.92 -9.94 -20.32
CA SER A 192 -11.72 -9.21 -20.71
C SER A 192 -11.89 -7.71 -20.52
N PHE A 193 -13.06 -7.17 -20.84
CA PHE A 193 -13.38 -5.76 -20.61
C PHE A 193 -13.36 -5.41 -19.11
N TYR A 194 -14.00 -6.24 -18.29
CA TYR A 194 -13.99 -6.08 -16.83
C TYR A 194 -12.55 -6.18 -16.25
N SER A 195 -11.79 -7.17 -16.71
CA SER A 195 -10.40 -7.34 -16.30
C SER A 195 -9.52 -6.16 -16.74
N ALA A 196 -9.71 -5.67 -17.98
CA ALA A 196 -9.00 -4.51 -18.46
C ALA A 196 -9.32 -3.26 -17.61
N ALA A 197 -10.61 -2.98 -17.36
CA ALA A 197 -11.03 -1.85 -16.54
C ALA A 197 -10.41 -1.91 -15.13
N GLY A 198 -10.43 -3.10 -14.48
CA GLY A 198 -9.83 -3.30 -13.17
C GLY A 198 -8.32 -3.13 -13.16
N ASN A 199 -7.63 -3.64 -14.20
CA ASN A 199 -6.18 -3.50 -14.30
C ASN A 199 -5.72 -2.06 -14.62
N PHE A 200 -6.57 -1.26 -15.27
CA PHE A 200 -6.28 0.14 -15.54
C PHE A 200 -6.63 1.08 -14.37
N ALA A 201 -7.44 0.66 -13.42
CA ALA A 201 -7.84 1.48 -12.27
C ALA A 201 -6.63 2.09 -11.53
N PRO A 202 -5.54 1.37 -11.21
CA PRO A 202 -4.36 1.95 -10.55
C PRO A 202 -3.68 3.04 -11.40
N PHE A 203 -3.73 2.95 -12.73
CA PHE A 203 -3.16 3.99 -13.60
C PHE A 203 -4.01 5.26 -13.59
N PHE A 204 -5.34 5.12 -13.53
CA PHE A 204 -6.25 6.26 -13.34
C PHE A 204 -6.00 6.92 -11.98
N GLU A 205 -5.86 6.13 -10.93
CA GLU A 205 -5.57 6.64 -9.59
C GLU A 205 -4.29 7.46 -9.57
N VAL A 206 -3.20 6.93 -10.13
CA VAL A 206 -1.93 7.66 -10.26
C VAL A 206 -2.09 8.91 -11.10
N GLY A 207 -2.80 8.82 -12.22
CA GLY A 207 -3.04 9.96 -13.12
C GLY A 207 -3.82 11.09 -12.44
N ILE A 208 -4.89 10.75 -11.72
CA ILE A 208 -5.68 11.70 -10.93
C ILE A 208 -4.82 12.31 -9.81
N GLY A 209 -4.09 11.49 -9.06
CA GLY A 209 -3.23 11.95 -7.99
C GLY A 209 -2.17 12.93 -8.49
N ALA A 210 -1.49 12.60 -9.58
CA ALA A 210 -0.49 13.46 -10.21
C ALA A 210 -1.10 14.78 -10.78
N TYR A 211 -2.34 14.73 -11.25
CA TYR A 211 -3.08 15.92 -11.68
C TYR A 211 -3.39 16.84 -10.49
N LEU A 212 -3.90 16.28 -9.40
CA LEU A 212 -4.24 17.04 -8.19
C LEU A 212 -3.00 17.69 -7.53
N ASP A 213 -1.84 17.03 -7.62
CA ASP A 213 -0.56 17.54 -7.12
C ASP A 213 0.14 18.50 -8.11
N GLY A 214 -0.44 18.75 -9.30
CA GLY A 214 0.16 19.62 -10.34
C GLY A 214 1.41 19.04 -11.01
N ARG A 215 1.71 17.77 -10.85
CA ARG A 215 2.95 17.10 -11.31
C ARG A 215 2.82 16.56 -12.74
N LYS A 216 2.48 17.41 -13.69
CA LYS A 216 2.27 17.02 -15.10
C LYS A 216 3.52 16.39 -15.76
N ARG A 217 4.72 16.78 -15.33
CA ARG A 217 5.99 16.30 -15.91
C ARG A 217 6.24 14.80 -15.76
N ILE A 218 5.57 14.13 -14.81
CA ILE A 218 5.79 12.70 -14.57
C ILE A 218 4.72 11.79 -15.18
N TYR A 219 3.72 12.33 -15.91
CA TYR A 219 2.67 11.53 -16.56
C TYR A 219 3.20 10.50 -17.54
N TRP A 220 4.26 10.82 -18.28
CA TRP A 220 4.87 9.90 -19.22
C TRP A 220 5.45 8.65 -18.56
N LEU A 221 5.67 8.65 -17.23
CA LEU A 221 6.14 7.51 -16.47
C LEU A 221 5.01 6.54 -16.08
N ILE A 222 3.74 6.95 -16.19
CA ILE A 222 2.60 6.10 -15.81
C ILE A 222 2.65 4.73 -16.51
N PRO A 223 2.94 4.61 -17.82
CA PRO A 223 3.06 3.30 -18.46
C PRO A 223 4.15 2.41 -17.86
N LEU A 224 5.22 2.99 -17.29
CA LEU A 224 6.29 2.22 -16.66
C LEU A 224 5.87 1.54 -15.36
N LEU A 225 4.73 1.94 -14.78
CA LEU A 225 4.15 1.25 -13.62
C LEU A 225 3.77 -0.20 -13.94
N PHE A 226 3.56 -0.55 -15.21
CA PHE A 226 3.43 -1.95 -15.61
C PHE A 226 4.66 -2.77 -15.24
N ILE A 227 5.86 -2.21 -15.38
CA ILE A 227 7.10 -2.88 -15.00
C ILE A 227 7.15 -3.11 -13.50
N THR A 228 6.74 -2.10 -12.71
CA THR A 228 6.69 -2.25 -11.24
C THR A 228 5.67 -3.30 -10.82
N PHE A 229 4.58 -3.46 -11.56
CA PHE A 229 3.60 -4.50 -11.31
C PHE A 229 4.18 -5.92 -11.47
N PHE A 230 4.93 -6.18 -12.56
CA PHE A 230 5.63 -7.47 -12.75
C PHE A 230 6.69 -7.72 -11.68
N ILE A 231 7.43 -6.68 -11.30
CA ILE A 231 8.41 -6.75 -10.21
C ILE A 231 7.70 -7.12 -8.89
N ASN A 232 6.56 -6.51 -8.61
CA ASN A 232 5.77 -6.81 -7.41
C ASN A 232 5.23 -8.24 -7.41
N ILE A 233 4.82 -8.80 -8.57
CA ILE A 233 4.46 -10.22 -8.68
C ILE A 233 5.64 -11.10 -8.24
N ALA A 234 6.83 -10.86 -8.78
CA ALA A 234 8.02 -11.63 -8.43
C ALA A 234 8.39 -11.51 -6.95
N ILE A 235 8.30 -10.30 -6.38
CA ILE A 235 8.51 -10.06 -4.95
C ILE A 235 7.50 -10.82 -4.10
N CYS A 236 6.21 -10.73 -4.40
CA CYS A 236 5.16 -11.39 -3.66
C CYS A 236 5.29 -12.91 -3.73
N ALA A 237 5.59 -13.46 -4.91
CA ALA A 237 5.80 -14.90 -5.11
C ALA A 237 6.98 -15.41 -4.27
N LYS A 238 8.14 -14.73 -4.35
CA LYS A 238 9.32 -15.05 -3.55
C LYS A 238 8.99 -15.02 -2.06
N VAL A 239 8.37 -13.94 -1.57
CA VAL A 239 8.05 -13.75 -0.16
C VAL A 239 7.06 -14.81 0.33
N PHE A 240 6.04 -15.14 -0.46
CA PHE A 240 5.07 -16.17 -0.12
C PHE A 240 5.73 -17.54 0.02
N LEU A 241 6.61 -17.92 -0.93
CA LEU A 241 7.38 -19.15 -0.85
C LEU A 241 8.28 -19.18 0.40
N GLU A 242 8.97 -18.08 0.71
CA GLU A 242 9.77 -17.97 1.93
C GLU A 242 8.93 -18.18 3.20
N LEU A 243 7.72 -17.61 3.26
CA LEU A 243 6.80 -17.78 4.39
C LEU A 243 6.31 -19.23 4.51
N CYS A 244 5.98 -19.89 3.40
CA CYS A 244 5.58 -21.30 3.38
C CYS A 244 6.74 -22.20 3.86
N ILE A 245 7.93 -22.02 3.31
CA ILE A 245 9.13 -22.80 3.68
C ILE A 245 9.48 -22.57 5.16
N SER A 246 9.48 -21.30 5.62
CA SER A 246 9.81 -20.99 7.02
C SER A 246 8.82 -21.61 8.01
N ARG A 247 7.55 -21.72 7.61
CA ARG A 247 6.52 -22.37 8.41
C ARG A 247 6.71 -23.88 8.50
N ILE A 248 7.16 -24.52 7.41
CA ILE A 248 7.45 -25.97 7.36
C ILE A 248 8.71 -26.29 8.18
N ILE A 249 9.77 -25.49 8.04
CA ILE A 249 11.08 -25.74 8.70
C ILE A 249 11.06 -25.27 10.17
N GLY A 250 10.04 -24.52 10.61
CA GLY A 250 9.94 -23.99 11.98
C GLY A 250 10.91 -22.85 12.31
N LYS A 251 11.65 -22.33 11.34
CA LYS A 251 12.59 -21.21 11.53
C LYS A 251 11.92 -19.87 11.24
N ARG A 252 11.66 -19.09 12.27
CA ARG A 252 11.22 -17.69 12.12
C ARG A 252 12.44 -16.82 11.86
N GLN A 253 12.76 -16.53 10.60
CA GLN A 253 13.77 -15.52 10.23
C GLN A 253 13.10 -14.19 9.93
N PHE A 254 12.90 -13.38 10.97
CA PHE A 254 12.44 -12.00 10.83
C PHE A 254 13.60 -11.06 11.13
N VAL A 255 14.35 -10.68 10.10
CA VAL A 255 15.42 -9.68 10.25
C VAL A 255 14.93 -8.38 9.65
N TRP A 256 14.66 -7.40 10.51
CA TRP A 256 14.41 -6.04 10.07
C TRP A 256 15.74 -5.41 9.62
N LYS A 257 15.82 -5.04 8.35
CA LYS A 257 16.96 -4.30 7.80
C LYS A 257 16.54 -2.87 7.51
N LYS A 258 17.22 -1.91 8.11
CA LYS A 258 16.99 -0.48 7.86
C LYS A 258 17.25 -0.16 6.39
N THR A 259 16.35 0.60 5.78
CA THR A 259 16.58 1.21 4.47
C THR A 259 17.61 2.33 4.61
N LEU A 260 18.62 2.36 3.74
CA LEU A 260 19.60 3.44 3.72
C LEU A 260 19.00 4.67 3.04
N HIS A 261 19.19 5.83 3.63
CA HIS A 261 18.80 7.15 3.12
C HIS A 261 20.04 8.04 3.06
N ASN A 262 20.12 8.91 2.05
CA ASN A 262 21.29 9.76 1.82
C ASN A 262 21.21 11.11 2.53
N GLY A 263 20.10 11.42 3.19
CA GLY A 263 19.95 12.62 4.02
C GLY A 263 19.65 13.89 3.23
N TYR A 264 18.93 13.79 2.14
CA TYR A 264 18.49 14.95 1.32
C TYR A 264 17.66 15.96 2.13
N GLY A 265 17.01 15.52 3.21
CA GLY A 265 16.22 16.40 4.08
C GLY A 265 16.98 17.60 4.59
N ASN A 266 18.29 17.49 4.82
CA ASN A 266 19.12 18.59 5.28
C ASN A 266 19.30 19.72 4.23
N HIS A 267 19.15 19.41 2.94
CA HIS A 267 19.22 20.40 1.85
C HIS A 267 17.90 21.14 1.65
N TYR A 268 16.76 20.55 2.05
CA TYR A 268 15.42 21.10 1.86
C TYR A 268 14.85 21.82 3.09
N ILE A 269 15.50 21.72 4.26
CA ILE A 269 15.07 22.43 5.49
C ILE A 269 15.04 23.96 5.29
N ASN A 270 15.80 24.49 4.33
CA ASN A 270 15.82 25.91 3.98
C ASN A 270 14.71 26.33 2.98
N TYR A 271 13.93 25.38 2.45
CA TYR A 271 12.80 25.70 1.59
C TYR A 271 11.53 25.79 2.42
N SER A 272 11.02 27.03 2.59
CA SER A 272 9.66 27.21 3.10
C SER A 272 8.67 26.46 2.20
N PRO A 273 7.65 25.78 2.75
CA PRO A 273 6.60 25.09 1.95
C PRO A 273 5.90 25.99 0.92
N LYS A 274 6.00 27.34 1.07
CA LYS A 274 5.50 28.34 0.13
C LYS A 274 6.41 28.59 -1.08
N GLN A 275 7.60 28.02 -1.14
CA GLN A 275 8.62 28.27 -2.18
C GLN A 275 8.88 27.08 -3.10
N LEU A 276 8.22 25.94 -2.90
CA LEU A 276 8.15 24.93 -3.94
C LEU A 276 7.40 25.58 -5.12
N PRO A 277 8.00 25.66 -6.32
CA PRO A 277 7.35 26.27 -7.44
C PRO A 277 6.05 25.52 -7.73
N ARG A 278 4.93 26.14 -7.41
CA ARG A 278 3.64 25.80 -8.02
C ARG A 278 3.80 26.18 -9.47
N GLU A 279 4.24 25.26 -10.29
CA GLU A 279 4.35 25.49 -11.72
C GLU A 279 2.94 25.80 -12.24
N THR A 280 2.76 27.06 -12.62
CA THR A 280 1.62 27.58 -13.38
C THR A 280 1.47 26.83 -14.70
#